data_609e96d2a1c7dfacc8f30d1f727a7dd4
#
_entry.id   609e96d2a1c7dfacc8f30d1f727a7dd4
#
_cell.length_a   1.000
_cell.length_b   1.000
_cell.length_c   1.000
_cell.angle_alpha   90.00
_cell.angle_beta   90.00
_cell.angle_gamma   90.00
#
_symmetry.space_group_name_H-M   'P 1'
#
loop_
_entity.id
_entity.type
_entity.pdbx_description
1 polymer ?
#
loop_
_entity_poly.entity_id
_entity_poly.type
_entity_poly.pdbx_seq_one_letter_code
_entity_poly.pdbx_strand_id
1 'polypeptide(L)'
;ISSVLLDVYDRLTELAESDSAIPGLSTGLTDLDRAISGLNKSDLILLAARPGMGKTSMALNILLEAGKRSGKNVAFFSLEMSREQLALRLISSECFVDNKKLVTGKLTEEDWEKVAVAADSLNRSMILIDDDSSVSVADINAKCRRVDNLGLVIIDYLQLMQSAGGKQYSGENRQQVVSDISRALKIMAKELNVPVLCLSPCQREPQRQAAHALRPA
;
A
#
# COMPACT_ATOMS: atom_id res chain seq x y z
N ILE A 1 19.20 19.74 -19.88
CA ILE A 1 18.18 19.19 -20.80
C ILE A 1 18.76 17.97 -21.53
N SER A 2 20.01 18.02 -22.06
CA SER A 2 20.58 16.91 -22.83
C SER A 2 20.67 15.59 -22.05
N SER A 3 21.08 15.61 -20.78
CA SER A 3 21.10 14.41 -19.92
C SER A 3 19.68 13.85 -19.68
N VAL A 4 18.71 14.73 -19.44
CA VAL A 4 17.31 14.32 -19.24
C VAL A 4 16.72 13.70 -20.51
N LEU A 5 17.09 14.19 -21.68
CA LEU A 5 16.64 13.60 -22.96
C LEU A 5 17.22 12.20 -23.16
N LEU A 6 18.48 11.97 -22.80
CA LEU A 6 19.09 10.64 -22.84
C LEU A 6 18.34 9.66 -21.92
N ASP A 7 18.09 10.05 -20.66
CA ASP A 7 17.34 9.23 -19.71
C ASP A 7 15.91 8.90 -20.23
N VAL A 8 15.28 9.85 -20.95
CA VAL A 8 13.96 9.63 -21.57
C VAL A 8 14.06 8.67 -22.74
N TYR A 9 15.10 8.79 -23.58
CA TYR A 9 15.34 7.87 -24.70
C TYR A 9 15.58 6.44 -24.22
N ASP A 10 16.45 6.27 -23.20
CA ASP A 10 16.73 4.96 -22.60
C ASP A 10 15.45 4.32 -22.07
N ARG A 11 14.63 5.12 -21.36
CA ARG A 11 13.34 4.64 -20.85
C ARG A 11 12.37 4.26 -21.98
N LEU A 12 12.31 5.02 -23.06
CA LEU A 12 11.45 4.68 -24.21
C LEU A 12 11.91 3.40 -24.90
N THR A 13 13.22 3.19 -24.99
CA THR A 13 13.81 1.95 -25.54
C THR A 13 13.47 0.76 -24.66
N GLU A 14 13.66 0.86 -23.34
CA GLU A 14 13.26 -0.18 -22.39
C GLU A 14 11.78 -0.54 -22.50
N LEU A 15 10.92 0.46 -22.64
CA LEU A 15 9.47 0.25 -22.80
C LEU A 15 9.12 -0.40 -24.15
N ALA A 16 9.83 -0.06 -25.20
CA ALA A 16 9.61 -0.64 -26.54
C ALA A 16 10.05 -2.10 -26.63
N GLU A 17 11.11 -2.47 -25.90
CA GLU A 17 11.66 -3.82 -25.85
C GLU A 17 10.94 -4.72 -24.83
N SER A 18 10.19 -4.13 -23.87
CA SER A 18 9.48 -4.87 -22.86
C SER A 18 8.16 -5.41 -23.42
N ASP A 19 7.94 -6.72 -23.29
CA ASP A 19 6.63 -7.37 -23.55
C ASP A 19 5.56 -6.97 -22.50
N SER A 20 5.89 -6.09 -21.57
CA SER A 20 4.99 -5.64 -20.52
C SER A 20 3.94 -4.68 -21.09
N ALA A 21 2.67 -5.05 -20.98
CA ALA A 21 1.53 -4.22 -21.40
C ALA A 21 1.39 -2.91 -20.60
N ILE A 22 2.15 -2.73 -19.51
CA ILE A 22 2.09 -1.57 -18.60
C ILE A 22 3.50 -1.11 -18.20
N PRO A 23 3.76 0.22 -18.20
CA PRO A 23 5.08 0.77 -17.87
C PRO A 23 5.41 0.75 -16.37
N GLY A 24 4.41 0.68 -15.51
CA GLY A 24 4.56 0.63 -14.05
C GLY A 24 4.55 -0.78 -13.48
N LEU A 25 4.72 -0.89 -12.16
CA LEU A 25 4.56 -2.14 -11.44
C LEU A 25 3.09 -2.57 -11.44
N SER A 26 2.81 -3.83 -11.79
CA SER A 26 1.43 -4.35 -11.80
C SER A 26 0.83 -4.39 -10.40
N THR A 27 -0.45 -4.05 -10.32
CA THR A 27 -1.28 -4.23 -9.12
C THR A 27 -1.92 -5.63 -9.06
N GLY A 28 -1.83 -6.41 -10.14
CA GLY A 28 -2.57 -7.67 -10.32
C GLY A 28 -4.02 -7.48 -10.75
N LEU A 29 -4.49 -6.24 -10.89
CA LEU A 29 -5.85 -5.90 -11.32
C LEU A 29 -5.78 -5.25 -12.70
N THR A 30 -6.07 -6.05 -13.74
CA THR A 30 -5.87 -5.68 -15.15
C THR A 30 -6.53 -4.37 -15.54
N ASP A 31 -7.78 -4.14 -15.11
CA ASP A 31 -8.50 -2.91 -15.47
C ASP A 31 -7.96 -1.69 -14.73
N LEU A 32 -7.51 -1.87 -13.48
CA LEU A 32 -6.82 -0.81 -12.74
C LEU A 32 -5.49 -0.48 -13.40
N ASP A 33 -4.70 -1.50 -13.73
CA ASP A 33 -3.40 -1.33 -14.36
C ASP A 33 -3.52 -0.60 -15.71
N ARG A 34 -4.55 -0.90 -16.51
CA ARG A 34 -4.84 -0.16 -17.74
C ARG A 34 -5.20 1.31 -17.47
N ALA A 35 -5.98 1.56 -16.41
CA ALA A 35 -6.44 2.91 -16.09
C ALA A 35 -5.34 3.83 -15.58
N ILE A 36 -4.37 3.29 -14.79
CA ILE A 36 -3.30 4.07 -14.16
C ILE A 36 -1.91 3.80 -14.75
N SER A 37 -1.81 2.90 -15.77
CA SER A 37 -0.54 2.45 -16.35
C SER A 37 0.38 1.75 -15.34
N GLY A 38 -0.20 1.05 -14.36
CA GLY A 38 0.50 0.44 -13.23
C GLY A 38 0.99 1.47 -12.20
N LEU A 39 1.73 0.99 -11.18
CA LEU A 39 2.31 1.83 -10.14
C LEU A 39 3.67 2.35 -10.62
N ASN A 40 3.75 3.64 -10.96
CA ASN A 40 4.94 4.23 -11.53
C ASN A 40 5.95 4.64 -10.46
N LYS A 41 7.25 4.53 -10.80
CA LYS A 41 8.34 5.00 -9.94
C LYS A 41 8.14 6.47 -9.54
N SER A 42 8.56 6.81 -8.34
CA SER A 42 8.47 8.16 -7.77
C SER A 42 7.05 8.69 -7.55
N ASP A 43 6.00 7.88 -7.75
CA ASP A 43 4.64 8.30 -7.49
C ASP A 43 4.19 8.01 -6.06
N LEU A 44 3.38 8.92 -5.54
CA LEU A 44 2.58 8.72 -4.33
C LEU A 44 1.15 8.42 -4.78
N ILE A 45 0.68 7.24 -4.45
CA ILE A 45 -0.67 6.76 -4.76
C ILE A 45 -1.46 6.69 -3.45
N LEU A 46 -2.66 7.28 -3.43
CA LEU A 46 -3.55 7.22 -2.27
C LEU A 46 -4.69 6.26 -2.54
N LEU A 47 -4.78 5.19 -1.74
CA LEU A 47 -5.89 4.26 -1.72
C LEU A 47 -6.85 4.64 -0.59
N ALA A 48 -7.95 5.29 -0.93
CA ALA A 48 -8.93 5.75 0.04
C ALA A 48 -10.22 4.92 -0.01
N ALA A 49 -10.68 4.47 1.15
CA ALA A 49 -11.94 3.77 1.29
C ALA A 49 -12.58 4.03 2.65
N ARG A 50 -13.92 3.85 2.75
CA ARG A 50 -14.59 3.86 4.04
C ARG A 50 -14.14 2.67 4.91
N PRO A 51 -14.21 2.77 6.24
CA PRO A 51 -13.96 1.64 7.12
C PRO A 51 -14.76 0.40 6.70
N GLY A 52 -14.16 -0.78 6.76
CA GLY A 52 -14.82 -2.04 6.41
C GLY A 52 -14.96 -2.35 4.91
N MET A 53 -14.53 -1.46 4.00
CA MET A 53 -14.65 -1.66 2.54
C MET A 53 -13.51 -2.47 1.92
N GLY A 54 -12.66 -3.09 2.71
CA GLY A 54 -11.58 -3.95 2.21
C GLY A 54 -10.30 -3.23 1.76
N LYS A 55 -10.06 -1.99 2.20
CA LYS A 55 -8.87 -1.20 1.86
C LYS A 55 -7.55 -1.97 2.09
N THR A 56 -7.35 -2.50 3.30
CA THR A 56 -6.16 -3.30 3.64
C THR A 56 -6.10 -4.60 2.83
N SER A 57 -7.24 -5.27 2.58
CA SER A 57 -7.27 -6.47 1.75
C SER A 57 -6.84 -6.21 0.31
N MET A 58 -7.27 -5.10 -0.29
CA MET A 58 -6.81 -4.67 -1.61
C MET A 58 -5.30 -4.40 -1.62
N ALA A 59 -4.80 -3.70 -0.60
CA ALA A 59 -3.37 -3.42 -0.48
C ALA A 59 -2.53 -4.70 -0.31
N LEU A 60 -3.04 -5.70 0.44
CA LEU A 60 -2.39 -6.99 0.59
C LEU A 60 -2.38 -7.80 -0.72
N ASN A 61 -3.43 -7.71 -1.55
CA ASN A 61 -3.43 -8.32 -2.87
C ASN A 61 -2.37 -7.70 -3.79
N ILE A 62 -2.26 -6.37 -3.79
CA ILE A 62 -1.20 -5.65 -4.52
C ILE A 62 0.18 -6.05 -3.99
N LEU A 63 0.34 -6.16 -2.67
CA LEU A 63 1.57 -6.62 -2.02
C LEU A 63 1.99 -8.02 -2.50
N LEU A 64 1.04 -8.97 -2.53
CA LEU A 64 1.27 -10.35 -2.99
C LEU A 64 1.69 -10.38 -4.46
N GLU A 65 0.97 -9.69 -5.33
CA GLU A 65 1.29 -9.63 -6.75
C GLU A 65 2.68 -9.06 -6.98
N ALA A 66 2.97 -7.90 -6.37
CA ALA A 66 4.26 -7.25 -6.50
C ALA A 66 5.41 -8.08 -5.92
N GLY A 67 5.24 -8.63 -4.71
CA GLY A 67 6.28 -9.41 -4.03
C GLY A 67 6.58 -10.76 -4.66
N LYS A 68 5.61 -11.34 -5.39
CA LYS A 68 5.78 -12.65 -6.04
C LYS A 68 6.25 -12.55 -7.49
N ARG A 69 5.84 -11.52 -8.22
CA ARG A 69 6.04 -11.47 -9.68
C ARG A 69 7.04 -10.42 -10.16
N SER A 70 7.28 -9.37 -9.37
CA SER A 70 8.15 -8.29 -9.85
C SER A 70 9.65 -8.58 -9.74
N GLY A 71 10.04 -9.60 -8.96
CA GLY A 71 11.44 -9.85 -8.62
C GLY A 71 12.06 -8.76 -7.74
N LYS A 72 11.24 -7.91 -7.10
CA LYS A 72 11.66 -6.78 -6.27
C LYS A 72 11.16 -6.94 -4.84
N ASN A 73 11.90 -6.41 -3.88
CA ASN A 73 11.44 -6.33 -2.50
C ASN A 73 10.30 -5.34 -2.37
N VAL A 74 9.26 -5.72 -1.62
CA VAL A 74 8.11 -4.88 -1.32
C VAL A 74 8.00 -4.70 0.18
N ALA A 75 7.98 -3.45 0.65
CA ALA A 75 7.89 -3.13 2.07
C ALA A 75 6.47 -2.70 2.44
N PHE A 76 5.91 -3.30 3.48
CA PHE A 76 4.61 -2.96 4.04
C PHE A 76 4.78 -2.45 5.48
N PHE A 77 4.46 -1.19 5.72
CA PHE A 77 4.45 -0.57 7.04
C PHE A 77 3.02 -0.53 7.57
N SER A 78 2.76 -1.29 8.64
CA SER A 78 1.44 -1.36 9.28
C SER A 78 1.46 -0.59 10.58
N LEU A 79 0.65 0.45 10.67
CA LEU A 79 0.49 1.26 11.88
C LEU A 79 -0.76 0.87 12.69
N GLU A 80 -1.61 0.01 12.13
CA GLU A 80 -2.88 -0.41 12.73
C GLU A 80 -2.89 -1.89 13.14
N MET A 81 -2.31 -2.76 12.30
CA MET A 81 -2.38 -4.21 12.48
C MET A 81 -1.01 -4.80 12.78
N SER A 82 -0.96 -5.84 13.66
CA SER A 82 0.28 -6.56 13.90
C SER A 82 0.70 -7.41 12.69
N ARG A 83 1.99 -7.75 12.62
CA ARG A 83 2.55 -8.60 11.56
C ARG A 83 1.92 -9.98 11.53
N GLU A 84 1.52 -10.53 12.68
CA GLU A 84 0.84 -11.82 12.77
C GLU A 84 -0.54 -11.76 12.11
N GLN A 85 -1.30 -10.68 12.36
CA GLN A 85 -2.62 -10.48 11.75
C GLN A 85 -2.52 -10.32 10.24
N LEU A 86 -1.49 -9.61 9.75
CA LEU A 86 -1.22 -9.47 8.33
C LEU A 86 -0.80 -10.79 7.70
N ALA A 87 0.09 -11.55 8.35
CA ALA A 87 0.52 -12.87 7.88
C ALA A 87 -0.65 -13.84 7.76
N LEU A 88 -1.56 -13.87 8.75
CA LEU A 88 -2.78 -14.69 8.68
C LEU A 88 -3.66 -14.30 7.49
N ARG A 89 -3.81 -13.01 7.21
CA ARG A 89 -4.58 -12.55 6.03
C ARG A 89 -3.90 -12.91 4.71
N LEU A 90 -2.57 -12.81 4.64
CA LEU A 90 -1.81 -13.21 3.46
C LEU A 90 -1.94 -14.72 3.21
N ILE A 91 -1.79 -15.54 4.26
CA ILE A 91 -2.00 -16.99 4.19
C ILE A 91 -3.43 -17.29 3.73
N SER A 92 -4.45 -16.68 4.36
CA SER A 92 -5.85 -16.86 4.00
C SER A 92 -6.12 -16.54 2.52
N SER A 93 -5.55 -15.45 2.03
CA SER A 93 -5.68 -15.04 0.63
C SER A 93 -4.99 -16.01 -0.33
N GLU A 94 -3.84 -16.54 0.05
CA GLU A 94 -3.03 -17.44 -0.78
C GLU A 94 -3.61 -18.86 -0.84
N CYS A 95 -4.08 -19.40 0.29
CA CYS A 95 -4.61 -20.77 0.37
C CYS A 95 -6.13 -20.85 0.18
N PHE A 96 -6.84 -19.74 0.05
CA PHE A 96 -8.31 -19.67 -0.02
C PHE A 96 -9.01 -20.33 1.17
N VAL A 97 -8.38 -20.39 2.35
CA VAL A 97 -8.98 -20.84 3.61
C VAL A 97 -9.54 -19.65 4.36
N ASP A 98 -10.76 -19.78 4.91
CA ASP A 98 -11.40 -18.70 5.65
C ASP A 98 -10.53 -18.24 6.84
N ASN A 99 -10.28 -16.95 6.92
CA ASN A 99 -9.48 -16.34 7.97
C ASN A 99 -10.02 -16.67 9.39
N LYS A 100 -11.33 -16.88 9.56
CA LYS A 100 -11.90 -17.31 10.84
C LYS A 100 -11.40 -18.69 11.25
N LYS A 101 -11.24 -19.63 10.30
CA LYS A 101 -10.68 -20.94 10.58
C LYS A 101 -9.22 -20.85 11.03
N LEU A 102 -8.43 -19.99 10.36
CA LEU A 102 -7.02 -19.75 10.71
C LEU A 102 -6.89 -19.15 12.11
N VAL A 103 -7.68 -18.13 12.43
CA VAL A 103 -7.65 -17.46 13.74
C VAL A 103 -8.13 -18.38 14.88
N THR A 104 -9.10 -19.27 14.61
CA THR A 104 -9.65 -20.19 15.63
C THR A 104 -8.92 -21.52 15.71
N GLY A 105 -7.99 -21.80 14.79
CA GLY A 105 -7.30 -23.08 14.70
C GLY A 105 -8.17 -24.27 14.27
N LYS A 106 -9.41 -24.01 13.82
CA LYS A 106 -10.36 -25.06 13.39
C LYS A 106 -10.12 -25.41 11.93
N LEU A 107 -8.99 -26.09 11.67
CA LEU A 107 -8.52 -26.48 10.35
C LEU A 107 -8.70 -27.99 10.15
N THR A 108 -9.11 -28.40 8.95
CA THR A 108 -9.09 -29.80 8.51
C THR A 108 -7.68 -30.19 8.05
N GLU A 109 -7.42 -31.47 7.84
CA GLU A 109 -6.14 -31.92 7.26
C GLU A 109 -5.88 -31.28 5.89
N GLU A 110 -6.90 -31.19 5.04
CA GLU A 110 -6.81 -30.50 3.75
C GLU A 110 -6.49 -29.01 3.90
N ASP A 111 -7.09 -28.32 4.90
CA ASP A 111 -6.78 -26.92 5.18
C ASP A 111 -5.30 -26.76 5.61
N TRP A 112 -4.76 -27.70 6.41
CA TRP A 112 -3.35 -27.70 6.83
C TRP A 112 -2.38 -27.88 5.67
N GLU A 113 -2.68 -28.76 4.72
CA GLU A 113 -1.86 -28.92 3.51
C GLU A 113 -1.83 -27.62 2.68
N LYS A 114 -2.99 -26.99 2.47
CA LYS A 114 -3.09 -25.71 1.75
C LYS A 114 -2.30 -24.60 2.47
N VAL A 115 -2.38 -24.54 3.79
CA VAL A 115 -1.64 -23.56 4.61
C VAL A 115 -0.13 -23.77 4.48
N ALA A 116 0.34 -25.04 4.48
CA ALA A 116 1.76 -25.34 4.34
C ALA A 116 2.30 -24.90 2.96
N VAL A 117 1.54 -25.14 1.88
CA VAL A 117 1.90 -24.69 0.53
C VAL A 117 1.91 -23.17 0.43
N ALA A 118 0.92 -22.50 1.01
CA ALA A 118 0.85 -21.06 1.03
C ALA A 118 2.01 -20.43 1.82
N ALA A 119 2.35 -21.00 2.97
CA ALA A 119 3.49 -20.54 3.78
C ALA A 119 4.83 -20.66 3.03
N ASP A 120 5.05 -21.77 2.31
CA ASP A 120 6.25 -21.93 1.47
C ASP A 120 6.28 -20.93 0.31
N SER A 121 5.14 -20.68 -0.35
CA SER A 121 5.00 -19.65 -1.39
C SER A 121 5.32 -18.24 -0.85
N LEU A 122 4.80 -17.90 0.33
CA LEU A 122 5.05 -16.62 0.97
C LEU A 122 6.50 -16.45 1.44
N ASN A 123 7.13 -17.51 1.93
CA ASN A 123 8.54 -17.51 2.32
C ASN A 123 9.49 -17.20 1.14
N ARG A 124 9.09 -17.57 -0.07
CA ARG A 124 9.86 -17.26 -1.30
C ARG A 124 9.54 -15.89 -1.87
N SER A 125 8.50 -15.22 -1.36
CA SER A 125 8.14 -13.88 -1.80
C SER A 125 9.07 -12.84 -1.20
N MET A 126 9.29 -11.75 -1.93
CA MET A 126 10.13 -10.64 -1.50
C MET A 126 9.32 -9.60 -0.71
N ILE A 127 8.61 -10.05 0.33
CA ILE A 127 7.73 -9.21 1.15
C ILE A 127 8.37 -8.95 2.51
N LEU A 128 8.45 -7.68 2.89
CA LEU A 128 8.93 -7.20 4.19
C LEU A 128 7.79 -6.52 4.92
N ILE A 129 7.49 -6.94 6.15
CA ILE A 129 6.42 -6.36 6.99
C ILE A 129 7.05 -5.74 8.24
N ASP A 130 6.73 -4.49 8.49
CA ASP A 130 7.08 -3.73 9.69
C ASP A 130 5.79 -3.25 10.37
N ASP A 131 5.60 -3.59 11.64
CA ASP A 131 4.41 -3.24 12.43
C ASP A 131 4.70 -2.27 13.58
N ASP A 132 5.81 -1.55 13.48
CA ASP A 132 6.14 -0.48 14.43
C ASP A 132 5.21 0.72 14.22
N SER A 133 4.28 0.91 15.15
CA SER A 133 3.29 2.00 15.10
C SER A 133 3.86 3.38 15.42
N SER A 134 5.12 3.45 15.88
CA SER A 134 5.77 4.70 16.30
C SER A 134 6.63 5.35 15.20
N VAL A 135 6.71 4.74 14.02
CA VAL A 135 7.58 5.22 12.94
C VAL A 135 7.13 6.54 12.32
N SER A 136 8.08 7.42 12.06
CA SER A 136 7.90 8.62 11.24
C SER A 136 8.20 8.34 9.77
N VAL A 137 7.86 9.29 8.88
CA VAL A 137 8.24 9.22 7.45
C VAL A 137 9.76 9.12 7.27
N ALA A 138 10.52 9.79 8.12
CA ALA A 138 11.99 9.75 8.09
C ALA A 138 12.52 8.35 8.46
N ASP A 139 11.91 7.69 9.46
CA ASP A 139 12.29 6.35 9.88
C ASP A 139 11.96 5.33 8.79
N ILE A 140 10.77 5.44 8.17
CA ILE A 140 10.38 4.62 7.02
C ILE A 140 11.38 4.79 5.88
N ASN A 141 11.73 6.04 5.53
CA ASN A 141 12.74 6.32 4.49
C ASN A 141 14.10 5.68 4.82
N ALA A 142 14.55 5.81 6.08
CA ALA A 142 15.81 5.22 6.53
C ALA A 142 15.80 3.68 6.48
N LYS A 143 14.68 3.04 6.85
CA LYS A 143 14.50 1.59 6.73
C LYS A 143 14.49 1.15 5.26
N CYS A 144 13.74 1.85 4.40
CA CYS A 144 13.63 1.56 2.96
C CYS A 144 14.97 1.68 2.21
N ARG A 145 15.82 2.63 2.58
CA ARG A 145 17.16 2.80 1.97
C ARG A 145 18.12 1.63 2.23
N ARG A 146 17.81 0.78 3.21
CA ARG A 146 18.60 -0.43 3.54
C ARG A 146 18.09 -1.68 2.82
N VAL A 147 16.97 -1.56 2.12
CA VAL A 147 16.37 -2.68 1.37
C VAL A 147 16.90 -2.65 -0.05
N ASP A 148 17.65 -3.67 -0.41
CA ASP A 148 18.15 -3.83 -1.76
C ASP A 148 16.99 -4.10 -2.74
N ASN A 149 17.12 -3.60 -3.97
CA ASN A 149 16.14 -3.82 -5.04
C ASN A 149 14.67 -3.55 -4.62
N LEU A 150 14.44 -2.46 -3.87
CA LEU A 150 13.09 -2.07 -3.43
C LEU A 150 12.23 -1.70 -4.65
N GLY A 151 11.03 -2.24 -4.73
CA GLY A 151 10.08 -2.02 -5.84
C GLY A 151 8.81 -1.28 -5.47
N LEU A 152 8.36 -1.38 -4.22
CA LEU A 152 7.12 -0.77 -3.75
C LEU A 152 7.17 -0.56 -2.23
N VAL A 153 6.63 0.55 -1.77
CA VAL A 153 6.37 0.80 -0.35
C VAL A 153 4.86 0.96 -0.15
N ILE A 154 4.29 0.21 0.79
CA ILE A 154 2.88 0.32 1.21
C ILE A 154 2.83 0.79 2.65
N ILE A 155 1.95 1.76 2.96
CA ILE A 155 1.80 2.33 4.31
C ILE A 155 0.32 2.31 4.71
N ASP A 156 -0.03 1.55 5.75
CA ASP A 156 -1.38 1.47 6.31
C ASP A 156 -1.38 2.03 7.74
N TYR A 157 -1.83 3.22 8.02
CA TYR A 157 -2.37 4.29 7.22
C TYR A 157 -1.91 5.66 7.76
N LEU A 158 -1.99 6.65 6.91
CA LEU A 158 -1.40 7.98 7.02
C LEU A 158 -1.72 8.75 8.32
N GLN A 159 -2.91 8.56 8.90
CA GLN A 159 -3.37 9.36 10.04
C GLN A 159 -2.83 8.88 11.40
N LEU A 160 -2.32 7.65 11.50
CA LEU A 160 -1.66 7.17 12.72
C LEU A 160 -0.25 7.72 12.88
N MET A 161 0.44 8.08 11.79
CA MET A 161 1.75 8.71 11.82
C MET A 161 1.76 10.06 12.56
N GLN A 162 0.60 10.69 12.75
CA GLN A 162 0.47 11.96 13.48
C GLN A 162 0.72 11.83 14.97
N SER A 163 0.51 10.66 15.53
CA SER A 163 0.66 10.41 16.97
C SER A 163 2.12 10.24 17.41
N ALA A 164 3.00 9.82 16.50
CA ALA A 164 4.40 9.55 16.78
C ALA A 164 5.23 10.82 17.08
N GLY A 165 4.74 12.01 16.67
CA GLY A 165 5.40 13.30 16.90
C GLY A 165 5.13 13.95 18.26
N GLY A 166 4.39 13.33 19.17
CA GLY A 166 4.18 13.79 20.56
C GLY A 166 3.39 15.10 20.72
N LYS A 167 2.86 15.71 19.66
CA LYS A 167 2.01 16.88 19.73
C LYS A 167 0.56 16.51 19.46
N GLN A 168 -0.28 16.55 20.48
CA GLN A 168 -1.74 16.54 20.28
C GLN A 168 -2.12 17.84 19.56
N TYR A 169 -2.45 17.74 18.29
CA TYR A 169 -2.94 18.87 17.52
C TYR A 169 -4.46 18.99 17.68
N SER A 170 -4.95 20.18 18.08
CA SER A 170 -6.36 20.53 18.05
C SER A 170 -6.90 20.52 16.61
N GLY A 171 -8.20 20.27 16.43
CA GLY A 171 -8.86 19.96 15.16
C GLY A 171 -8.55 20.84 13.95
N GLU A 172 -8.19 22.11 14.13
CA GLU A 172 -7.84 23.02 13.02
C GLU A 172 -6.49 22.70 12.34
N ASN A 173 -5.55 22.05 13.05
CA ASN A 173 -4.24 21.69 12.50
C ASN A 173 -4.19 20.33 11.79
N ARG A 174 -5.28 19.55 11.81
CA ARG A 174 -5.28 18.18 11.25
C ARG A 174 -5.07 18.16 9.73
N GLN A 175 -5.67 19.10 9.01
CA GLN A 175 -5.51 19.20 7.55
C GLN A 175 -4.07 19.56 7.17
N GLN A 176 -3.45 20.47 7.92
CA GLN A 176 -2.06 20.87 7.71
C GLN A 176 -1.12 19.67 7.90
N VAL A 177 -1.30 18.90 8.97
CA VAL A 177 -0.47 17.72 9.25
C VAL A 177 -0.59 16.66 8.16
N VAL A 178 -1.82 16.38 7.67
CA VAL A 178 -2.02 15.44 6.55
C VAL A 178 -1.33 15.95 5.29
N SER A 179 -1.37 17.25 5.02
CA SER A 179 -0.68 17.86 3.90
C SER A 179 0.84 17.72 4.01
N ASP A 180 1.40 17.98 5.18
CA ASP A 180 2.85 17.89 5.44
C ASP A 180 3.35 16.44 5.32
N ILE A 181 2.60 15.46 5.86
CA ILE A 181 2.92 14.03 5.71
C ILE A 181 2.85 13.62 4.24
N SER A 182 1.79 14.01 3.51
CA SER A 182 1.64 13.68 2.09
C SER A 182 2.80 14.24 1.26
N ARG A 183 3.22 15.47 1.58
CA ARG A 183 4.39 16.09 0.95
C ARG A 183 5.67 15.31 1.26
N ALA A 184 5.90 14.94 2.52
CA ALA A 184 7.05 14.15 2.93
C ALA A 184 7.09 12.78 2.24
N LEU A 185 5.95 12.09 2.13
CA LEU A 185 5.83 10.81 1.41
C LEU A 185 6.10 10.95 -0.09
N LYS A 186 5.65 12.05 -0.73
CA LYS A 186 5.99 12.31 -2.15
C LYS A 186 7.48 12.57 -2.34
N ILE A 187 8.12 13.26 -1.41
CA ILE A 187 9.58 13.46 -1.44
C ILE A 187 10.28 12.11 -1.29
N MET A 188 9.88 11.28 -0.32
CA MET A 188 10.41 9.94 -0.12
C MET A 188 10.26 9.06 -1.37
N ALA A 189 9.10 9.07 -2.03
CA ALA A 189 8.88 8.33 -3.26
C ALA A 189 9.86 8.74 -4.37
N LYS A 190 10.15 10.04 -4.49
CA LYS A 190 11.14 10.56 -5.44
C LYS A 190 12.58 10.18 -5.08
N GLU A 191 12.95 10.29 -3.81
CA GLU A 191 14.30 9.95 -3.34
C GLU A 191 14.62 8.47 -3.49
N LEU A 192 13.66 7.60 -3.18
CA LEU A 192 13.79 6.15 -3.32
C LEU A 192 13.61 5.67 -4.77
N ASN A 193 13.03 6.53 -5.64
CA ASN A 193 12.65 6.19 -7.02
C ASN A 193 11.76 4.95 -7.11
N VAL A 194 10.79 4.81 -6.16
CA VAL A 194 9.81 3.73 -6.12
C VAL A 194 8.40 4.29 -5.90
N PRO A 195 7.34 3.59 -6.34
CA PRO A 195 5.98 3.94 -5.97
C PRO A 195 5.76 3.79 -4.46
N VAL A 196 5.00 4.73 -3.89
CA VAL A 196 4.54 4.68 -2.50
C VAL A 196 3.02 4.63 -2.52
N LEU A 197 2.44 3.51 -2.07
CA LEU A 197 1.00 3.33 -1.91
C LEU A 197 0.63 3.61 -0.46
N CYS A 198 -0.10 4.69 -0.23
CA CYS A 198 -0.53 5.07 1.11
C CYS A 198 -2.05 4.87 1.27
N LEU A 199 -2.44 4.17 2.33
CA LEU A 199 -3.84 3.94 2.64
C LEU A 199 -4.40 5.10 3.46
N SER A 200 -5.64 5.50 3.17
CA SER A 200 -6.33 6.58 3.88
C SER A 200 -7.80 6.24 4.13
N PRO A 201 -8.35 6.45 5.33
CA PRO A 201 -9.79 6.38 5.52
C PRO A 201 -10.45 7.57 4.82
N CYS A 202 -11.43 7.27 3.97
CA CYS A 202 -12.26 8.29 3.36
C CYS A 202 -13.35 8.73 4.36
N GLN A 203 -13.16 9.88 5.00
CA GLN A 203 -14.21 10.54 5.78
C GLN A 203 -14.98 11.42 4.81
N ARG A 204 -16.21 11.02 4.43
CA ARG A 204 -17.16 12.01 3.91
C ARG A 204 -17.60 12.85 5.10
N GLU A 205 -17.39 14.16 5.03
CA GLU A 205 -18.22 15.07 5.82
C GLU A 205 -19.70 14.71 5.53
N PRO A 206 -20.57 14.63 6.56
CA PRO A 206 -22.00 14.51 6.31
C PRO A 206 -22.37 15.71 5.44
N GLN A 207 -22.75 15.46 4.18
CA GLN A 207 -23.41 16.48 3.39
C GLN A 207 -24.58 16.95 4.25
N ARG A 208 -24.50 18.17 4.78
CA ARG A 208 -25.68 18.88 5.30
C ARG A 208 -26.66 18.87 4.13
N GLN A 209 -27.62 17.97 4.15
CA GLN A 209 -28.81 18.10 3.35
C GLN A 209 -29.39 19.45 3.74
N ALA A 210 -29.24 20.41 2.85
CA ALA A 210 -30.02 21.62 2.89
C ALA A 210 -31.47 21.15 2.84
N ALA A 211 -32.10 21.07 4.02
CA ALA A 211 -33.54 20.93 4.12
C ALA A 211 -34.11 22.20 3.50
N HIS A 212 -34.45 22.11 2.22
CA HIS A 212 -35.29 23.08 1.57
C HIS A 212 -36.66 22.95 2.28
N ALA A 213 -36.85 23.81 3.26
CA ALA A 213 -38.16 24.01 3.86
C ALA A 213 -39.08 24.52 2.77
N LEU A 214 -39.88 23.61 2.22
CA LEU A 214 -41.11 23.95 1.52
C LEU A 214 -42.03 24.56 2.57
N ARG A 215 -42.17 25.88 2.55
CA ARG A 215 -43.28 26.57 3.21
C ARG A 215 -44.52 26.33 2.32
N PRO A 216 -45.61 25.79 2.85
CA PRO A 216 -46.88 25.84 2.17
C PRO A 216 -47.42 27.27 2.22
N ALA A 217 -48.03 27.70 1.12
CA ALA A 217 -48.81 28.93 0.99
C ALA A 217 -50.14 28.83 1.72
#